data_f3d6fc8d4668033b2cd3c11b77c457e1
#
_entry.id   f3d6fc8d4668033b2cd3c11b77c457e1
#
_cell.length_a   1.000
_cell.length_b   1.000
_cell.length_c   1.000
_cell.angle_alpha   90.00
_cell.angle_beta   90.00
_cell.angle_gamma   90.00
#
_symmetry.space_group_name_H-M   'P 1'
#
loop_
_entity.id
_entity.type
_entity.pdbx_description
1 polymer ?
#
loop_
_entity_poly.entity_id
_entity_poly.type
_entity_poly.pdbx_seq_one_letter_code
_entity_poly.pdbx_strand_id
1 'polypeptide(L)'
;MARLRELSCGKPVGIKLCIGHPWEFAAIVKAMVETKEVVDFITVDGAEGGTGAAPVEFTDHLGCPLRDALVYVDNTLKGAGLRGRVKVAASGKIVSAWDMVRHLALGADWCNMARPFMFSLGCIQARDCASGECPTGLATMNPKRYRVVDVEHRASRVANFQVNTVAAVAEMLEAAGL
;
A
#
# COMPACT_ATOMS: atom_id res chain seq x y z
N MET A 1 -21.37 -0.30 0.32
CA MET A 1 -20.70 -0.25 1.63
C MET A 1 -21.58 -0.84 2.73
N ALA A 2 -22.81 -0.35 2.92
CA ALA A 2 -23.74 -0.86 3.96
C ALA A 2 -23.86 -2.38 3.97
N ARG A 3 -24.11 -3.00 2.81
CA ARG A 3 -24.21 -4.47 2.71
C ARG A 3 -22.93 -5.22 3.13
N LEU A 4 -21.76 -4.69 2.84
CA LEU A 4 -20.50 -5.31 3.25
C LEU A 4 -20.30 -5.22 4.77
N ARG A 5 -20.67 -4.09 5.38
CA ARG A 5 -20.64 -3.95 6.85
C ARG A 5 -21.58 -4.92 7.53
N GLU A 6 -22.80 -5.04 7.00
CA GLU A 6 -23.80 -6.00 7.50
C GLU A 6 -23.24 -7.44 7.45
N LEU A 7 -22.76 -7.88 6.29
CA LEU A 7 -22.22 -9.22 6.09
C LEU A 7 -20.96 -9.52 6.90
N SER A 8 -20.17 -8.50 7.22
CA SER A 8 -18.96 -8.62 8.04
C SER A 8 -19.20 -8.43 9.53
N CYS A 9 -20.46 -8.31 9.97
CA CYS A 9 -20.81 -8.03 11.36
C CYS A 9 -20.16 -6.73 11.88
N GLY A 10 -20.17 -5.66 11.08
CA GLY A 10 -19.70 -4.32 11.47
C GLY A 10 -18.20 -4.08 11.33
N LYS A 11 -17.46 -4.95 10.67
CA LYS A 11 -16.03 -4.73 10.42
C LYS A 11 -15.81 -3.54 9.49
N PRO A 12 -14.66 -2.82 9.61
CA PRO A 12 -14.30 -1.73 8.72
C PRO A 12 -14.28 -2.16 7.25
N VAL A 13 -14.84 -1.31 6.38
CA VAL A 13 -14.89 -1.55 4.93
C VAL A 13 -14.18 -0.40 4.22
N GLY A 14 -13.16 -0.71 3.48
CA GLY A 14 -12.39 0.26 2.70
C GLY A 14 -12.36 -0.07 1.21
N ILE A 15 -11.78 0.85 0.46
CA ILE A 15 -11.50 0.69 -0.96
C ILE A 15 -10.02 0.91 -1.24
N LYS A 16 -9.50 0.25 -2.26
CA LYS A 16 -8.18 0.52 -2.82
C LYS A 16 -8.36 1.00 -4.25
N LEU A 17 -7.73 2.10 -4.58
CA LEU A 17 -7.80 2.68 -5.92
C LEU A 17 -6.50 3.43 -6.27
N CYS A 18 -6.24 3.53 -7.56
CA CYS A 18 -5.29 4.49 -8.14
C CYS A 18 -6.08 5.71 -8.61
N ILE A 19 -5.51 6.90 -8.46
CA ILE A 19 -6.08 8.11 -9.05
C ILE A 19 -5.74 8.12 -10.54
N GLY A 20 -6.75 7.92 -11.37
CA GLY A 20 -6.68 8.14 -12.81
C GLY A 20 -7.02 9.60 -13.11
N HIS A 21 -8.29 9.86 -13.38
CA HIS A 21 -8.76 11.22 -13.52
C HIS A 21 -9.21 11.79 -12.16
N PRO A 22 -8.77 12.99 -11.77
CA PRO A 22 -9.11 13.58 -10.47
C PRO A 22 -10.62 13.67 -10.21
N TRP A 23 -11.41 13.97 -11.24
CA TRP A 23 -12.88 14.08 -11.09
C TRP A 23 -13.57 12.77 -10.73
N GLU A 24 -12.99 11.60 -11.07
CA GLU A 24 -13.56 10.31 -10.70
C GLU A 24 -13.50 10.11 -9.18
N PHE A 25 -12.37 10.44 -8.58
CA PHE A 25 -12.25 10.42 -7.12
C PHE A 25 -13.14 11.48 -6.45
N ALA A 26 -13.19 12.70 -7.01
CA ALA A 26 -14.09 13.73 -6.52
C ALA A 26 -15.57 13.28 -6.58
N ALA A 27 -15.97 12.56 -7.63
CA ALA A 27 -17.31 11.98 -7.74
C ALA A 27 -17.59 10.91 -6.65
N ILE A 28 -16.61 10.08 -6.33
CA ILE A 28 -16.72 9.12 -5.21
C ILE A 28 -16.91 9.86 -3.88
N VAL A 29 -16.12 10.89 -3.62
CA VAL A 29 -16.24 11.71 -2.39
C VAL A 29 -17.60 12.41 -2.33
N LYS A 30 -18.06 12.98 -3.45
CA LYS A 30 -19.39 13.59 -3.55
C LYS A 30 -20.50 12.58 -3.24
N ALA A 31 -20.41 11.37 -3.80
CA ALA A 31 -21.36 10.30 -3.51
C ALA A 31 -21.36 9.93 -2.02
N MET A 32 -20.21 9.87 -1.36
CA MET A 32 -20.13 9.63 0.09
C MET A 32 -20.83 10.72 0.90
N VAL A 33 -20.69 11.98 0.48
CA VAL A 33 -21.37 13.12 1.15
C VAL A 33 -22.88 13.05 0.94
N GLU A 34 -23.34 12.81 -0.29
CA GLU A 34 -24.76 12.81 -0.65
C GLU A 34 -25.52 11.61 -0.04
N THR A 35 -24.92 10.43 -0.11
CA THR A 35 -25.54 9.19 0.40
C THR A 35 -25.33 8.98 1.89
N LYS A 36 -24.40 9.70 2.50
CA LYS A 36 -23.92 9.50 3.88
C LYS A 36 -23.26 8.11 4.11
N GLU A 37 -23.06 7.34 3.05
CA GLU A 37 -22.37 6.06 3.06
C GLU A 37 -20.86 6.29 2.85
N VAL A 38 -20.14 6.38 3.95
CA VAL A 38 -18.70 6.71 3.96
C VAL A 38 -17.88 5.43 4.18
N VAL A 39 -16.80 5.28 3.42
CA VAL A 39 -15.82 4.21 3.65
C VAL A 39 -15.03 4.47 4.94
N ASP A 40 -14.54 3.40 5.57
CA ASP A 40 -13.73 3.54 6.78
C ASP A 40 -12.27 3.89 6.46
N PHE A 41 -11.77 3.38 5.31
CA PHE A 41 -10.43 3.73 4.84
C PHE A 41 -10.32 3.69 3.32
N ILE A 42 -9.34 4.41 2.80
CA ILE A 42 -8.95 4.41 1.38
C ILE A 42 -7.46 4.09 1.28
N THR A 43 -7.13 3.03 0.54
CA THR A 43 -5.74 2.77 0.16
C THR A 43 -5.47 3.44 -1.18
N VAL A 44 -4.65 4.47 -1.15
CA VAL A 44 -4.18 5.18 -2.35
C VAL A 44 -3.03 4.38 -2.94
N ASP A 45 -3.23 3.88 -4.16
CA ASP A 45 -2.21 3.15 -4.90
C ASP A 45 -1.58 4.09 -5.95
N GLY A 46 -0.27 4.25 -5.91
CA GLY A 46 0.45 5.12 -6.84
C GLY A 46 0.59 4.57 -8.25
N ALA A 47 0.05 3.38 -8.56
CA ALA A 47 0.28 2.68 -9.84
C ALA A 47 1.78 2.53 -10.21
N GLU A 48 2.66 2.64 -9.23
CA GLU A 48 4.12 2.69 -9.41
C GLU A 48 4.74 1.30 -9.44
N GLY A 49 4.02 0.35 -9.91
CA GLY A 49 4.45 -1.00 -10.02
C GLY A 49 3.74 -1.90 -9.04
N GLY A 50 3.60 -3.09 -9.41
CA GLY A 50 3.04 -4.18 -8.67
C GLY A 50 4.04 -5.28 -8.54
N THR A 51 3.51 -6.46 -8.65
CA THR A 51 4.27 -7.70 -8.79
C THR A 51 4.93 -7.77 -10.16
N GLY A 52 5.81 -8.76 -10.38
CA GLY A 52 6.35 -9.05 -11.71
C GLY A 52 5.30 -9.46 -12.75
N ALA A 53 4.03 -9.49 -12.38
CA ALA A 53 2.90 -9.73 -13.29
C ALA A 53 2.42 -8.45 -14.01
N ALA A 54 2.74 -7.28 -13.49
CA ALA A 54 2.33 -6.02 -14.12
C ALA A 54 3.13 -5.78 -15.41
N PRO A 55 2.46 -5.44 -16.53
CA PRO A 55 3.15 -5.04 -17.75
C PRO A 55 4.09 -3.87 -17.47
N VAL A 56 5.32 -3.95 -18.03
CA VAL A 56 6.35 -2.93 -17.80
C VAL A 56 5.91 -1.56 -18.28
N GLU A 57 5.20 -1.53 -19.39
CA GLU A 57 4.69 -0.31 -20.03
C GLU A 57 3.64 0.40 -19.16
N PHE A 58 2.96 -0.33 -18.27
CA PHE A 58 1.94 0.24 -17.40
C PHE A 58 2.50 0.64 -16.04
N THR A 59 3.56 -0.03 -15.60
CA THR A 59 4.22 0.28 -14.34
C THR A 59 4.86 1.67 -14.41
N ASP A 60 4.52 2.54 -13.47
CA ASP A 60 4.99 3.93 -13.39
C ASP A 60 4.45 4.90 -14.47
N HIS A 61 3.62 4.43 -15.39
CA HIS A 61 3.18 5.24 -16.54
C HIS A 61 1.67 5.50 -16.57
N LEU A 62 0.88 4.68 -15.90
CA LEU A 62 -0.57 4.84 -15.84
C LEU A 62 -1.00 5.22 -14.42
N GLY A 63 -1.77 6.28 -14.33
CA GLY A 63 -2.27 6.79 -13.06
C GLY A 63 -1.36 7.85 -12.43
N CYS A 64 -1.88 8.46 -11.38
CA CYS A 64 -1.19 9.52 -10.65
C CYS A 64 -0.13 8.91 -9.71
N PRO A 65 1.10 9.43 -9.70
CA PRO A 65 2.12 9.02 -8.73
C PRO A 65 1.64 9.16 -7.29
N LEU A 66 2.11 8.27 -6.40
CA LEU A 66 1.60 8.17 -5.03
C LEU A 66 1.61 9.50 -4.26
N ARG A 67 2.68 10.29 -4.39
CA ARG A 67 2.81 11.55 -3.63
C ARG A 67 1.71 12.54 -4.01
N ASP A 68 1.51 12.75 -5.31
CA ASP A 68 0.52 13.69 -5.82
C ASP A 68 -0.90 13.18 -5.54
N ALA A 69 -1.12 11.88 -5.75
CA ALA A 69 -2.38 11.22 -5.44
C ALA A 69 -2.74 11.34 -3.95
N LEU A 70 -1.77 11.16 -3.05
CA LEU A 70 -1.98 11.23 -1.61
C LEU A 70 -2.39 12.63 -1.16
N VAL A 71 -1.66 13.65 -1.62
CA VAL A 71 -1.98 15.07 -1.34
C VAL A 71 -3.37 15.43 -1.89
N TYR A 72 -3.69 14.97 -3.10
CA TYR A 72 -5.00 15.20 -3.71
C TYR A 72 -6.13 14.53 -2.91
N VAL A 73 -5.96 13.27 -2.52
CA VAL A 73 -6.95 12.52 -1.73
C VAL A 73 -7.16 13.16 -0.35
N ASP A 74 -6.07 13.48 0.36
CA ASP A 74 -6.12 14.09 1.68
C ASP A 74 -6.83 15.45 1.65
N ASN A 75 -6.48 16.31 0.69
CA ASN A 75 -7.12 17.62 0.51
C ASN A 75 -8.59 17.51 0.10
N THR A 76 -8.94 16.56 -0.79
CA THR A 76 -10.33 16.35 -1.21
C THR A 76 -11.19 15.89 -0.02
N LEU A 77 -10.68 14.97 0.80
CA LEU A 77 -11.37 14.51 2.01
C LEU A 77 -11.49 15.62 3.06
N LYS A 78 -10.47 16.47 3.22
CA LYS A 78 -10.51 17.66 4.10
C LYS A 78 -11.57 18.64 3.62
N GLY A 79 -11.57 18.98 2.33
CA GLY A 79 -12.55 19.88 1.73
C GLY A 79 -14.00 19.40 1.84
N ALA A 80 -14.21 18.09 1.81
CA ALA A 80 -15.52 17.46 2.01
C ALA A 80 -15.91 17.26 3.49
N GLY A 81 -15.05 17.58 4.46
CA GLY A 81 -15.27 17.34 5.88
C GLY A 81 -15.23 15.85 6.29
N LEU A 82 -14.66 14.99 5.44
CA LEU A 82 -14.65 13.55 5.68
C LEU A 82 -13.32 13.02 6.23
N ARG A 83 -12.23 13.81 6.19
CA ARG A 83 -10.88 13.34 6.55
C ARG A 83 -10.78 12.76 7.96
N GLY A 84 -11.53 13.30 8.93
CA GLY A 84 -11.58 12.78 10.31
C GLY A 84 -12.27 11.42 10.44
N ARG A 85 -13.09 11.04 9.46
CA ARG A 85 -13.84 9.76 9.43
C ARG A 85 -13.20 8.70 8.57
N VAL A 86 -12.46 9.12 7.52
CA VAL A 86 -11.83 8.23 6.54
C VAL A 86 -10.33 8.16 6.80
N LYS A 87 -9.83 6.98 7.05
CA LYS A 87 -8.39 6.75 7.15
C LYS A 87 -7.77 6.58 5.76
N VAL A 88 -6.54 7.01 5.61
CA VAL A 88 -5.82 6.97 4.33
C VAL A 88 -4.56 6.12 4.46
N ALA A 89 -4.44 5.11 3.61
CA ALA A 89 -3.25 4.28 3.49
C ALA A 89 -2.47 4.64 2.22
N ALA A 90 -1.17 4.77 2.33
CA ALA A 90 -0.28 4.94 1.19
C ALA A 90 0.24 3.58 0.69
N SER A 91 0.18 3.34 -0.62
CA SER A 91 0.65 2.11 -1.26
C SER A 91 1.33 2.42 -2.60
N GLY A 92 2.61 2.12 -2.74
CA GLY A 92 3.39 2.30 -3.97
C GLY A 92 4.85 2.66 -3.68
N LYS A 93 5.78 1.76 -4.04
CA LYS A 93 7.24 1.94 -3.90
C LYS A 93 7.73 2.51 -2.57
N ILE A 94 7.03 2.25 -1.48
CA ILE A 94 7.49 2.59 -0.14
C ILE A 94 8.51 1.53 0.27
N VAL A 95 9.78 1.91 0.37
CA VAL A 95 10.89 0.96 0.52
C VAL A 95 11.67 1.21 1.82
N SER A 96 11.85 2.46 2.21
CA SER A 96 12.65 2.86 3.35
C SER A 96 11.82 3.50 4.47
N ALA A 97 12.41 3.62 5.66
CA ALA A 97 11.84 4.39 6.76
C ALA A 97 11.58 5.84 6.37
N TRP A 98 12.48 6.45 5.59
CA TRP A 98 12.30 7.81 5.06
C TRP A 98 11.06 7.91 4.16
N ASP A 99 10.83 6.90 3.30
CA ASP A 99 9.62 6.87 2.50
C ASP A 99 8.36 6.83 3.36
N MET A 100 8.37 6.05 4.46
CA MET A 100 7.25 6.00 5.40
C MET A 100 7.00 7.37 6.02
N VAL A 101 8.01 7.98 6.65
CA VAL A 101 7.87 9.30 7.29
C VAL A 101 7.35 10.34 6.30
N ARG A 102 7.91 10.36 5.09
CA ARG A 102 7.47 11.27 4.03
C ARG A 102 5.98 11.09 3.67
N HIS A 103 5.52 9.85 3.51
CA HIS A 103 4.11 9.63 3.14
C HIS A 103 3.15 9.87 4.31
N LEU A 104 3.58 9.62 5.54
CA LEU A 104 2.82 10.02 6.74
C LEU A 104 2.67 11.55 6.79
N ALA A 105 3.76 12.29 6.56
CA ALA A 105 3.73 13.75 6.50
C ALA A 105 2.84 14.31 5.37
N LEU A 106 2.67 13.58 4.27
CA LEU A 106 1.79 13.93 3.16
C LEU A 106 0.31 13.58 3.39
N GLY A 107 -0.04 13.02 4.54
CA GLY A 107 -1.41 12.77 4.93
C GLY A 107 -1.83 11.31 4.99
N ALA A 108 -0.92 10.35 4.93
CA ALA A 108 -1.25 8.96 5.20
C ALA A 108 -1.39 8.69 6.70
N ASP A 109 -2.35 7.86 7.09
CA ASP A 109 -2.44 7.31 8.45
C ASP A 109 -1.54 6.08 8.63
N TRP A 110 -1.27 5.33 7.54
CA TRP A 110 -0.30 4.22 7.52
C TRP A 110 0.23 3.95 6.11
N CYS A 111 1.29 3.15 6.03
CA CYS A 111 1.95 2.77 4.80
C CYS A 111 1.89 1.26 4.56
N ASN A 112 1.59 0.86 3.33
CA ASN A 112 1.68 -0.52 2.87
C ASN A 112 3.02 -0.73 2.15
N MET A 113 3.86 -1.60 2.71
CA MET A 113 5.17 -1.94 2.16
C MET A 113 5.16 -3.39 1.68
N ALA A 114 5.33 -3.61 0.39
CA ALA A 114 5.35 -4.95 -0.20
C ALA A 114 6.75 -5.38 -0.64
N ARG A 115 7.39 -4.65 -1.55
CA ARG A 115 8.68 -5.01 -2.14
C ARG A 115 9.81 -5.19 -1.13
N PRO A 116 10.02 -4.31 -0.14
CA PRO A 116 11.11 -4.50 0.81
C PRO A 116 10.91 -5.76 1.66
N PHE A 117 9.66 -6.11 2.00
CA PHE A 117 9.37 -7.38 2.65
C PHE A 117 9.64 -8.58 1.72
N MET A 118 9.32 -8.46 0.42
CA MET A 118 9.69 -9.49 -0.55
C MET A 118 11.22 -9.64 -0.66
N PHE A 119 11.99 -8.55 -0.60
CA PHE A 119 13.45 -8.61 -0.57
C PHE A 119 13.98 -9.26 0.71
N SER A 120 13.40 -8.95 1.85
CA SER A 120 13.76 -9.60 3.12
C SER A 120 13.49 -11.11 3.08
N LEU A 121 12.47 -11.54 2.35
CA LEU A 121 12.21 -12.95 2.05
C LEU A 121 13.21 -13.57 1.06
N GLY A 122 14.00 -12.76 0.36
CA GLY A 122 14.99 -13.22 -0.61
C GLY A 122 14.54 -13.14 -2.06
N CYS A 123 13.59 -12.28 -2.40
CA CYS A 123 13.25 -11.97 -3.77
C CYS A 123 14.44 -11.31 -4.49
N ILE A 124 14.76 -11.77 -5.67
CA ILE A 124 15.87 -11.27 -6.51
C ILE A 124 15.37 -10.44 -7.70
N GLN A 125 14.10 -10.09 -7.74
CA GLN A 125 13.47 -9.35 -8.84
C GLN A 125 13.60 -10.03 -10.23
N ALA A 126 13.54 -11.36 -10.28
CA ALA A 126 13.56 -12.07 -11.55
C ALA A 126 12.36 -11.74 -12.46
N ARG A 127 11.28 -11.20 -11.90
CA ARG A 127 10.04 -10.81 -12.59
C ARG A 127 9.26 -11.96 -13.23
N ASP A 128 9.54 -13.20 -12.83
CA ASP A 128 8.86 -14.42 -13.30
C ASP A 128 7.67 -14.81 -12.43
N CYS A 129 7.10 -13.85 -11.69
CA CYS A 129 6.00 -14.12 -10.77
C CYS A 129 4.72 -14.56 -11.48
N ALA A 130 4.43 -13.98 -12.65
CA ALA A 130 3.23 -14.30 -13.42
C ALA A 130 3.28 -15.69 -14.08
N SER A 131 4.47 -16.14 -14.46
CA SER A 131 4.67 -17.48 -15.07
C SER A 131 4.66 -18.61 -14.05
N GLY A 132 4.82 -18.30 -12.76
CA GLY A 132 5.03 -19.29 -11.70
C GLY A 132 6.44 -19.88 -11.69
N GLU A 133 7.37 -19.35 -12.49
CA GLU A 133 8.73 -19.82 -12.63
C GLU A 133 9.73 -19.14 -11.68
N CYS A 134 9.23 -18.57 -10.58
CA CYS A 134 10.04 -17.85 -9.61
C CYS A 134 11.26 -18.68 -9.16
N PRO A 135 12.50 -18.22 -9.42
CA PRO A 135 13.70 -18.99 -9.12
C PRO A 135 13.98 -19.14 -7.62
N THR A 136 13.47 -18.23 -6.79
CA THR A 136 13.64 -18.26 -5.33
C THR A 136 12.53 -19.01 -4.60
N GLY A 137 11.55 -19.53 -5.32
CA GLY A 137 10.44 -20.29 -4.73
C GLY A 137 9.36 -19.45 -4.02
N LEU A 138 9.48 -18.13 -3.99
CA LEU A 138 8.58 -17.26 -3.21
C LEU A 138 7.24 -17.00 -3.90
N ALA A 139 7.21 -16.99 -5.23
CA ALA A 139 6.01 -16.68 -6.01
C ALA A 139 5.75 -17.79 -7.04
N THR A 140 5.53 -19.02 -6.56
CA THR A 140 5.28 -20.20 -7.40
C THR A 140 4.48 -21.22 -6.62
N MET A 141 3.67 -21.99 -7.35
CA MET A 141 2.98 -23.18 -6.84
C MET A 141 3.75 -24.47 -7.13
N ASN A 142 4.92 -24.40 -7.77
CA ASN A 142 5.73 -25.57 -8.10
C ASN A 142 6.41 -26.13 -6.84
N PRO A 143 6.07 -27.36 -6.39
CA PRO A 143 6.63 -27.95 -5.17
C PRO A 143 8.14 -28.09 -5.17
N LYS A 144 8.75 -28.28 -6.35
CA LYS A 144 10.22 -28.39 -6.47
C LYS A 144 10.92 -27.07 -6.16
N ARG A 145 10.19 -25.94 -6.28
CA ARG A 145 10.73 -24.60 -6.05
C ARG A 145 10.37 -24.07 -4.65
N TYR A 146 9.09 -24.13 -4.23
CA TYR A 146 8.72 -23.54 -2.94
C TYR A 146 9.23 -24.34 -1.73
N ARG A 147 9.46 -25.67 -1.86
CA ARG A 147 9.96 -26.50 -0.75
C ARG A 147 11.39 -26.19 -0.32
N VAL A 148 12.16 -25.47 -1.12
CA VAL A 148 13.52 -25.04 -0.76
C VAL A 148 13.55 -23.75 0.07
N VAL A 149 12.38 -23.14 0.29
CA VAL A 149 12.27 -21.92 1.11
C VAL A 149 12.36 -22.33 2.59
N ASP A 150 13.44 -21.94 3.23
CA ASP A 150 13.59 -22.08 4.68
C ASP A 150 12.73 -21.03 5.37
N VAL A 151 11.59 -21.47 5.92
CA VAL A 151 10.59 -20.59 6.50
C VAL A 151 11.11 -19.92 7.78
N GLU A 152 11.80 -20.63 8.66
CA GLU A 152 12.30 -20.10 9.94
C GLU A 152 13.36 -19.02 9.70
N HIS A 153 14.33 -19.32 8.85
CA HIS A 153 15.34 -18.34 8.48
C HIS A 153 14.73 -17.10 7.80
N ARG A 154 13.75 -17.29 6.90
CA ARG A 154 13.08 -16.16 6.23
C ARG A 154 12.22 -15.35 7.20
N ALA A 155 11.53 -15.99 8.13
CA ALA A 155 10.75 -15.29 9.15
C ALA A 155 11.62 -14.39 10.03
N SER A 156 12.80 -14.87 10.47
CA SER A 156 13.77 -14.06 11.21
C SER A 156 14.24 -12.83 10.42
N ARG A 157 14.51 -12.98 9.13
CA ARG A 157 14.90 -11.85 8.27
C ARG A 157 13.79 -10.80 8.16
N VAL A 158 12.54 -11.24 7.99
CA VAL A 158 11.37 -10.34 7.93
C VAL A 158 11.18 -9.61 9.25
N ALA A 159 11.28 -10.32 10.38
CA ALA A 159 11.19 -9.71 11.70
C ALA A 159 12.28 -8.65 11.92
N ASN A 160 13.54 -8.96 11.59
CA ASN A 160 14.65 -8.01 11.70
C ASN A 160 14.44 -6.79 10.80
N PHE A 161 13.98 -6.99 9.57
CA PHE A 161 13.66 -5.88 8.66
C PHE A 161 12.59 -4.96 9.26
N GLN A 162 11.50 -5.54 9.79
CA GLN A 162 10.41 -4.77 10.43
C GLN A 162 10.93 -3.98 11.63
N VAL A 163 11.62 -4.63 12.56
CA VAL A 163 12.14 -3.99 13.79
C VAL A 163 13.07 -2.82 13.44
N ASN A 164 14.03 -3.05 12.54
CA ASN A 164 14.99 -2.01 12.15
C ASN A 164 14.31 -0.85 11.39
N THR A 165 13.31 -1.15 10.57
CA THR A 165 12.56 -0.11 9.84
C THR A 165 11.76 0.76 10.80
N VAL A 166 11.09 0.16 11.78
CA VAL A 166 10.32 0.91 12.79
C VAL A 166 11.24 1.74 13.68
N ALA A 167 12.39 1.19 14.10
CA ALA A 167 13.39 1.94 14.86
C ALA A 167 13.89 3.17 14.10
N ALA A 168 14.20 3.02 12.81
CA ALA A 168 14.62 4.14 11.98
C ALA A 168 13.51 5.19 11.78
N VAL A 169 12.24 4.79 11.72
CA VAL A 169 11.11 5.73 11.71
C VAL A 169 11.04 6.51 13.02
N ALA A 170 11.15 5.82 14.16
CA ALA A 170 11.11 6.47 15.48
C ALA A 170 12.24 7.49 15.62
N GLU A 171 13.47 7.12 15.24
CA GLU A 171 14.64 8.02 15.25
C GLU A 171 14.41 9.29 14.41
N MET A 172 13.79 9.15 13.23
CA MET A 172 13.47 10.31 12.39
C MET A 172 12.38 11.21 13.01
N LEU A 173 11.38 10.62 13.66
CA LEU A 173 10.32 11.38 14.35
C LEU A 173 10.90 12.12 15.56
N GLU A 174 11.72 11.47 16.37
CA GLU A 174 12.44 12.10 17.49
C GLU A 174 13.31 13.27 17.02
N ALA A 175 14.06 13.08 15.92
CA ALA A 175 14.85 14.15 15.33
C ALA A 175 14.02 15.33 14.83
N ALA A 176 12.77 15.09 14.47
CA ALA A 176 11.80 16.13 14.09
C ALA A 176 11.05 16.74 15.29
N GLY A 177 11.28 16.26 16.50
CA GLY A 177 10.60 16.73 17.72
C GLY A 177 9.18 16.22 17.90
N LEU A 178 8.88 15.04 17.33
CA LEU A 178 7.56 14.39 17.35
C LEU A 178 7.57 13.15 18.24
#